data_ad8a58843a4127f8f418c5e558e22e6b
#
_entry.id   ad8a58843a4127f8f418c5e558e22e6b
#
_cell.length_a   1.000
_cell.length_b   1.000
_cell.length_c   1.000
_cell.angle_alpha   90.00
_cell.angle_beta   90.00
_cell.angle_gamma   90.00
#
_symmetry.space_group_name_H-M   'P 1'
#
loop_
_entity.id
_entity.type
_entity.pdbx_description
1 polymer ?
#
loop_
_entity_poly.entity_id
_entity_poly.type
_entity_poly.pdbx_seq_one_letter_code
_entity_poly.pdbx_strand_id
1 'polypeptide(L)'
;MTADKQRQGVLVDKPEKRLSENQIQLIDSISRELLQDPGLLCYNQRTTELFRQAGAAVEDAGDCSRIRISEKILDQALESAPSKIVLGARDPENRLVLDAHEPRVRFGSGSETNFTLDVKFDENNQPVYERVPGSISLLRDAAHLCENLENLDFYIRNVNIQDPEITAENKDVNKFLGSLNNITKHVQAGLTSIEQLDDVLRLGELVAGGKEAFVENPVLSFICCAVK
;
A
#
# COMPACT_ATOMS: atom_id res chain seq x y z
N MET A 1 -20.61 -26.98 5.82
CA MET A 1 -20.31 -25.58 6.13
C MET A 1 -19.20 -25.60 7.17
N THR A 2 -17.96 -25.57 6.73
CA THR A 2 -16.79 -25.46 7.62
C THR A 2 -16.82 -24.07 8.23
N ALA A 3 -16.76 -23.99 9.56
CA ALA A 3 -16.65 -22.74 10.28
C ALA A 3 -15.53 -21.92 9.67
N ASP A 4 -15.88 -20.70 9.30
CA ASP A 4 -15.00 -19.69 8.74
C ASP A 4 -13.81 -19.51 9.69
N LYS A 5 -12.70 -20.14 9.32
CA LYS A 5 -11.44 -19.95 10.04
C LYS A 5 -10.92 -18.57 9.70
N GLN A 6 -11.53 -17.55 10.27
CA GLN A 6 -10.94 -16.22 10.30
C GLN A 6 -9.70 -16.25 11.21
N ARG A 7 -8.64 -16.88 10.72
CA ARG A 7 -7.35 -16.97 11.40
C ARG A 7 -6.57 -15.66 11.37
N GLN A 8 -7.02 -14.72 10.54
CA GLN A 8 -6.24 -13.54 10.18
C GLN A 8 -6.70 -12.34 10.97
N GLY A 9 -5.73 -11.64 11.56
CA GLY A 9 -5.96 -10.45 12.35
C GLY A 9 -6.58 -10.71 13.72
N VAL A 10 -6.73 -9.64 14.46
CA VAL A 10 -7.22 -9.66 15.85
C VAL A 10 -8.49 -8.83 15.96
N LEU A 11 -9.55 -9.40 16.52
CA LEU A 11 -10.74 -8.63 16.90
C LEU A 11 -10.42 -7.79 18.15
N VAL A 12 -10.76 -6.52 18.07
CA VAL A 12 -10.55 -5.56 19.16
C VAL A 12 -11.89 -5.19 19.78
N ASP A 13 -12.27 -5.86 20.83
CA ASP A 13 -13.55 -5.67 21.52
C ASP A 13 -13.73 -4.25 22.09
N LYS A 14 -12.66 -3.68 22.60
CA LYS A 14 -12.65 -2.35 23.24
C LYS A 14 -11.43 -1.58 22.79
N PRO A 15 -11.51 -0.91 21.63
CA PRO A 15 -10.41 -0.06 21.18
C PRO A 15 -10.20 1.09 22.17
N GLU A 16 -8.95 1.32 22.53
CA GLU A 16 -8.58 2.50 23.30
C GLU A 16 -8.81 3.77 22.48
N LYS A 17 -9.70 4.63 22.93
CA LYS A 17 -9.94 5.93 22.29
C LYS A 17 -8.90 6.94 22.80
N ARG A 18 -7.89 7.23 22.00
CA ARG A 18 -6.86 8.23 22.32
C ARG A 18 -7.33 9.67 22.14
N LEU A 19 -8.30 9.87 21.27
CA LEU A 19 -8.92 11.16 20.98
C LEU A 19 -10.37 11.16 21.43
N SER A 20 -10.83 12.28 22.00
CA SER A 20 -12.25 12.52 22.27
C SER A 20 -12.99 12.79 20.95
N GLU A 21 -14.31 12.60 20.96
CA GLU A 21 -15.16 12.93 19.81
C GLU A 21 -15.00 14.39 19.36
N ASN A 22 -14.89 15.34 20.31
CA ASN A 22 -14.66 16.76 20.00
C ASN A 22 -13.31 16.98 19.30
N GLN A 23 -12.26 16.24 19.68
CA GLN A 23 -10.95 16.35 19.01
C GLN A 23 -11.01 15.77 17.59
N ILE A 24 -11.74 14.67 17.38
CA ILE A 24 -11.94 14.10 16.06
C ILE A 24 -12.71 15.07 15.17
N GLN A 25 -13.80 15.65 15.68
CA GLN A 25 -14.59 16.66 14.95
C GLN A 25 -13.78 17.91 14.62
N LEU A 26 -12.94 18.37 15.56
CA LEU A 26 -12.07 19.52 15.33
C LEU A 26 -11.03 19.22 14.22
N ILE A 27 -10.44 18.04 14.22
CA ILE A 27 -9.50 17.62 13.15
C ILE A 27 -10.21 17.56 11.80
N ASP A 28 -11.41 16.97 11.74
CA ASP A 28 -12.19 16.90 10.51
C ASP A 28 -12.54 18.29 9.98
N SER A 29 -13.07 19.19 10.83
CA SER A 29 -13.45 20.55 10.41
C SER A 29 -12.26 21.34 9.90
N ILE A 30 -11.12 21.31 10.60
CA ILE A 30 -9.90 22.00 10.14
C ILE A 30 -9.38 21.40 8.81
N SER A 31 -9.43 20.08 8.66
CA SER A 31 -9.02 19.42 7.41
C SER A 31 -9.90 19.85 6.24
N ARG A 32 -11.20 19.97 6.44
CA ARG A 32 -12.15 20.49 5.45
C ARG A 32 -11.89 21.96 5.10
N GLU A 33 -11.65 22.79 6.10
CA GLU A 33 -11.28 24.22 5.89
C GLU A 33 -9.99 24.34 5.06
N LEU A 34 -8.95 23.55 5.37
CA LEU A 34 -7.69 23.56 4.62
C LEU A 34 -7.84 23.13 3.16
N LEU A 35 -8.74 22.18 2.87
CA LEU A 35 -9.05 21.77 1.50
C LEU A 35 -9.80 22.85 0.71
N GLN A 36 -10.58 23.69 1.40
CA GLN A 36 -11.28 24.83 0.80
C GLN A 36 -10.36 26.05 0.67
N ASP A 37 -9.62 26.39 1.71
CA ASP A 37 -8.70 27.51 1.76
C ASP A 37 -7.53 27.22 2.72
N PRO A 38 -6.28 27.21 2.26
CA PRO A 38 -5.79 27.65 0.93
C PRO A 38 -6.00 26.64 -0.20
N GLY A 39 -6.49 25.43 0.04
CA GLY A 39 -6.60 24.37 -0.95
C GLY A 39 -5.27 23.65 -1.22
N LEU A 40 -5.17 22.97 -2.35
CA LEU A 40 -4.00 22.16 -2.74
C LEU A 40 -3.27 22.83 -3.92
N LEU A 41 -1.95 22.69 -3.95
CA LEU A 41 -1.14 23.01 -5.14
C LEU A 41 -0.97 21.74 -5.97
N CYS A 42 -1.36 21.78 -7.24
CA CYS A 42 -1.28 20.67 -8.16
C CYS A 42 -0.37 21.01 -9.34
N TYR A 43 0.70 20.23 -9.50
CA TYR A 43 1.69 20.39 -10.57
C TYR A 43 1.40 19.48 -11.77
N ASN A 44 0.35 18.65 -11.72
CA ASN A 44 -0.01 17.72 -12.78
C ASN A 44 -1.27 18.19 -13.50
N GLN A 45 -1.14 18.51 -14.79
CA GLN A 45 -2.25 19.03 -15.61
C GLN A 45 -3.43 18.04 -15.70
N ARG A 46 -3.16 16.74 -15.84
CA ARG A 46 -4.22 15.72 -15.91
C ARG A 46 -5.02 15.66 -14.60
N THR A 47 -4.34 15.72 -13.47
CA THR A 47 -4.98 15.76 -12.14
C THR A 47 -5.77 17.05 -11.98
N THR A 48 -5.22 18.19 -12.38
CA THR A 48 -5.93 19.49 -12.38
C THR A 48 -7.24 19.43 -13.18
N GLU A 49 -7.20 18.80 -14.36
CA GLU A 49 -8.38 18.66 -15.20
C GLU A 49 -9.44 17.74 -14.58
N LEU A 50 -9.04 16.64 -13.93
CA LEU A 50 -9.96 15.78 -13.18
C LEU A 50 -10.69 16.55 -12.07
N PHE A 51 -9.98 17.37 -11.30
CA PHE A 51 -10.60 18.20 -10.27
C PHE A 51 -11.54 19.25 -10.87
N ARG A 52 -11.19 19.86 -12.01
CA ARG A 52 -12.06 20.80 -12.71
C ARG A 52 -13.34 20.13 -13.19
N GLN A 53 -13.24 18.92 -13.74
CA GLN A 53 -14.41 18.12 -14.16
C GLN A 53 -15.29 17.71 -12.97
N ALA A 54 -14.69 17.48 -11.81
CA ALA A 54 -15.43 17.24 -10.57
C ALA A 54 -16.07 18.49 -9.98
N GLY A 55 -15.85 19.68 -10.58
CA GLY A 55 -16.44 20.95 -10.16
C GLY A 55 -15.64 21.71 -9.10
N ALA A 56 -14.38 21.33 -8.85
CA ALA A 56 -13.52 22.10 -7.95
C ALA A 56 -13.13 23.47 -8.56
N ALA A 57 -12.95 24.46 -7.71
CA ALA A 57 -12.40 25.75 -8.14
C ALA A 57 -10.89 25.59 -8.40
N VAL A 58 -10.48 25.93 -9.62
CA VAL A 58 -9.10 25.80 -10.09
C VAL A 58 -8.60 27.18 -10.53
N GLU A 59 -7.53 27.64 -9.92
CA GLU A 59 -6.87 28.91 -10.20
C GLU A 59 -5.44 28.66 -10.69
N ASP A 60 -4.95 29.53 -11.57
CA ASP A 60 -3.56 29.57 -11.98
C ASP A 60 -2.69 30.07 -10.81
N ALA A 61 -1.64 29.36 -10.49
CA ALA A 61 -0.67 29.70 -9.45
C ALA A 61 0.78 29.69 -9.99
N GLY A 62 0.95 30.02 -11.28
CA GLY A 62 2.25 30.09 -11.96
C GLY A 62 2.65 28.74 -12.56
N ASP A 63 3.58 28.03 -11.95
CA ASP A 63 4.06 26.71 -12.40
C ASP A 63 3.14 25.54 -11.99
N CYS A 64 2.05 25.85 -11.28
CA CYS A 64 1.09 24.88 -10.79
C CYS A 64 -0.33 25.47 -10.80
N SER A 65 -1.32 24.65 -10.46
CA SER A 65 -2.70 25.09 -10.23
C SER A 65 -3.04 25.00 -8.76
N ARG A 66 -3.75 26.00 -8.25
CA ARG A 66 -4.37 25.94 -6.92
C ARG A 66 -5.77 25.35 -7.07
N ILE A 67 -6.05 24.30 -6.34
CA ILE A 67 -7.33 23.60 -6.37
C ILE A 67 -7.99 23.76 -5.00
N ARG A 68 -9.21 24.30 -4.98
CA ARG A 68 -10.04 24.37 -3.78
C ARG A 68 -11.18 23.36 -3.88
N ILE A 69 -11.24 22.47 -2.89
CA ILE A 69 -12.21 21.38 -2.84
C ILE A 69 -13.34 21.81 -1.91
N SER A 70 -14.56 21.96 -2.46
CA SER A 70 -15.73 22.27 -1.67
C SER A 70 -16.19 21.08 -0.82
N GLU A 71 -16.92 21.35 0.26
CA GLU A 71 -17.54 20.31 1.10
C GLU A 71 -18.37 19.33 0.27
N LYS A 72 -19.15 19.85 -0.68
CA LYS A 72 -19.98 19.00 -1.55
C LYS A 72 -19.15 17.96 -2.31
N ILE A 73 -18.00 18.33 -2.86
CA ILE A 73 -17.11 17.40 -3.59
C ILE A 73 -16.50 16.40 -2.62
N LEU A 74 -16.08 16.86 -1.45
CA LEU A 74 -15.51 16.01 -0.42
C LEU A 74 -16.52 14.99 0.09
N ASP A 75 -17.75 15.40 0.41
CA ASP A 75 -18.80 14.51 0.88
C ASP A 75 -19.18 13.47 -0.18
N GLN A 76 -19.31 13.87 -1.44
CA GLN A 76 -19.53 12.93 -2.55
C GLN A 76 -18.41 11.90 -2.68
N ALA A 77 -17.16 12.32 -2.50
CA ALA A 77 -16.00 11.42 -2.54
C ALA A 77 -16.02 10.43 -1.36
N LEU A 78 -16.33 10.91 -0.16
CA LEU A 78 -16.44 10.07 1.04
C LEU A 78 -17.61 9.08 0.95
N GLU A 79 -18.76 9.49 0.45
CA GLU A 79 -19.92 8.64 0.23
C GLU A 79 -19.68 7.56 -0.81
N SER A 80 -18.89 7.87 -1.85
CA SER A 80 -18.54 6.92 -2.91
C SER A 80 -17.41 5.97 -2.53
N ALA A 81 -16.68 6.25 -1.45
CA ALA A 81 -15.57 5.41 -1.01
C ALA A 81 -16.09 4.04 -0.52
N PRO A 82 -15.49 2.92 -0.95
CA PRO A 82 -15.96 1.61 -0.54
C PRO A 82 -15.70 1.37 0.94
N SER A 83 -16.72 0.89 1.67
CA SER A 83 -16.59 0.47 3.07
C SER A 83 -15.92 -0.90 3.23
N LYS A 84 -15.78 -1.65 2.13
CA LYS A 84 -15.13 -2.96 2.09
C LYS A 84 -14.09 -3.01 0.98
N ILE A 85 -12.91 -3.52 1.31
CA ILE A 85 -11.80 -3.72 0.37
C ILE A 85 -11.35 -5.17 0.45
N VAL A 86 -11.13 -5.79 -0.70
CA VAL A 86 -10.55 -7.12 -0.81
C VAL A 86 -9.07 -7.01 -1.08
N LEU A 87 -8.26 -7.59 -0.21
CA LEU A 87 -6.87 -7.91 -0.49
C LEU A 87 -6.82 -9.39 -0.88
N GLY A 88 -6.82 -9.64 -2.18
CA GLY A 88 -6.77 -10.98 -2.73
C GLY A 88 -5.41 -11.65 -2.45
N ALA A 89 -5.36 -12.96 -2.60
CA ALA A 89 -4.17 -13.74 -2.32
C ALA A 89 -4.05 -14.91 -3.29
N ARG A 90 -2.83 -15.44 -3.48
CA ARG A 90 -2.61 -16.63 -4.31
C ARG A 90 -3.26 -17.87 -3.70
N ASP A 91 -3.16 -18.00 -2.38
CA ASP A 91 -3.93 -18.98 -1.64
C ASP A 91 -5.25 -18.36 -1.18
N PRO A 92 -6.42 -18.89 -1.59
CA PRO A 92 -7.71 -18.36 -1.19
C PRO A 92 -7.90 -18.28 0.34
N GLU A 93 -7.22 -19.12 1.12
CA GLU A 93 -7.26 -19.07 2.59
C GLU A 93 -6.60 -17.79 3.16
N ASN A 94 -5.71 -17.18 2.41
CA ASN A 94 -5.02 -15.94 2.77
C ASN A 94 -5.73 -14.68 2.27
N ARG A 95 -6.88 -14.82 1.61
CA ARG A 95 -7.68 -13.69 1.15
C ARG A 95 -8.25 -12.91 2.32
N LEU A 96 -8.06 -11.59 2.32
CA LEU A 96 -8.54 -10.69 3.36
C LEU A 96 -9.71 -9.84 2.86
N VAL A 97 -10.67 -9.60 3.74
CA VAL A 97 -11.65 -8.52 3.56
C VAL A 97 -11.44 -7.50 4.67
N LEU A 98 -11.14 -6.27 4.28
CA LEU A 98 -11.10 -5.12 5.18
C LEU A 98 -12.50 -4.51 5.17
N ASP A 99 -13.18 -4.54 6.31
CA ASP A 99 -14.53 -3.99 6.48
C ASP A 99 -14.48 -2.86 7.51
N ALA A 100 -14.89 -1.65 7.12
CA ALA A 100 -14.89 -0.48 7.98
C ALA A 100 -15.78 -0.65 9.23
N HIS A 101 -16.71 -1.59 9.21
CA HIS A 101 -17.63 -1.87 10.32
C HIS A 101 -17.18 -3.05 11.20
N GLU A 102 -16.13 -3.76 10.83
CA GLU A 102 -15.56 -4.84 11.64
C GLU A 102 -14.37 -4.31 12.46
N PRO A 103 -14.39 -4.44 13.79
CA PRO A 103 -13.28 -3.99 14.64
C PRO A 103 -12.12 -4.99 14.61
N ARG A 104 -11.61 -5.29 13.43
CA ARG A 104 -10.53 -6.24 13.22
C ARG A 104 -9.27 -5.53 12.73
N VAL A 105 -8.15 -5.77 13.43
CA VAL A 105 -6.82 -5.30 13.04
C VAL A 105 -6.12 -6.39 12.24
N ARG A 106 -5.56 -6.03 11.10
CA ARG A 106 -4.72 -6.87 10.24
C ARG A 106 -3.27 -6.41 10.34
N PHE A 107 -2.34 -7.36 10.29
CA PHE A 107 -0.93 -7.06 10.42
C PHE A 107 -0.20 -7.32 9.10
N GLY A 108 0.52 -6.31 8.65
CA GLY A 108 1.43 -6.41 7.50
C GLY A 108 2.89 -6.30 7.94
N SER A 109 3.80 -6.67 7.05
CA SER A 109 5.22 -6.40 7.25
C SER A 109 5.50 -4.88 7.22
N GLY A 110 6.69 -4.46 7.67
CA GLY A 110 7.14 -3.08 7.55
C GLY A 110 7.33 -2.66 6.09
N SER A 111 7.34 -1.36 5.85
CA SER A 111 7.60 -0.80 4.53
C SER A 111 9.11 -0.76 4.19
N GLU A 112 9.43 -0.23 3.01
CA GLU A 112 10.74 -0.26 2.37
C GLU A 112 11.88 0.26 3.24
N THR A 113 12.95 -0.55 3.32
CA THR A 113 14.26 -0.15 3.81
C THR A 113 15.32 -0.24 2.71
N ASN A 114 16.28 0.68 2.72
CA ASN A 114 17.39 0.70 1.75
C ASN A 114 18.52 -0.25 2.12
N PHE A 115 18.65 -0.60 3.39
CA PHE A 115 19.73 -1.41 3.91
C PHE A 115 19.19 -2.44 4.90
N THR A 116 19.86 -3.57 4.97
CA THR A 116 19.66 -4.59 6.01
C THR A 116 20.92 -4.73 6.83
N LEU A 117 20.81 -5.35 8.00
CA LEU A 117 21.95 -5.74 8.81
C LEU A 117 22.27 -7.21 8.52
N ASP A 118 23.49 -7.45 8.01
CA ASP A 118 24.06 -8.78 7.94
C ASP A 118 24.81 -9.07 9.24
N VAL A 119 24.71 -10.30 9.75
CA VAL A 119 25.36 -10.69 11.00
C VAL A 119 26.49 -11.66 10.68
N LYS A 120 27.71 -11.22 10.95
CA LYS A 120 28.93 -12.04 10.88
C LYS A 120 29.42 -12.32 12.28
N PHE A 121 30.22 -13.35 12.46
CA PHE A 121 30.87 -13.61 13.74
C PHE A 121 32.37 -13.40 13.59
N ASP A 122 32.95 -12.68 14.53
CA ASP A 122 34.41 -12.47 14.60
C ASP A 122 35.17 -13.70 15.09
N GLU A 123 36.52 -13.61 15.20
CA GLU A 123 37.39 -14.69 15.68
C GLU A 123 37.09 -15.14 17.12
N ASN A 124 36.42 -14.28 17.90
CA ASN A 124 35.99 -14.56 19.27
C ASN A 124 34.51 -15.02 19.35
N ASN A 125 33.92 -15.36 18.19
CA ASN A 125 32.50 -15.74 18.07
C ASN A 125 31.52 -14.66 18.61
N GLN A 126 31.90 -13.36 18.47
CA GLN A 126 31.00 -12.26 18.80
C GLN A 126 30.31 -11.75 17.54
N PRO A 127 29.01 -11.40 17.61
CA PRO A 127 28.27 -10.91 16.45
C PRO A 127 28.77 -9.52 16.01
N VAL A 128 29.14 -9.43 14.75
CA VAL A 128 29.50 -8.16 14.06
C VAL A 128 28.42 -7.87 13.03
N TYR A 129 27.86 -6.68 13.11
CA TYR A 129 26.78 -6.23 12.24
C TYR A 129 27.33 -5.41 11.09
N GLU A 130 27.07 -5.84 9.86
CA GLU A 130 27.45 -5.12 8.65
C GLU A 130 26.17 -4.62 7.95
N ARG A 131 26.18 -3.33 7.58
CA ARG A 131 25.09 -2.75 6.79
C ARG A 131 25.28 -3.10 5.32
N VAL A 132 24.35 -3.87 4.75
CA VAL A 132 24.35 -4.27 3.34
C VAL A 132 23.19 -3.64 2.59
N PRO A 133 23.39 -3.23 1.30
CA PRO A 133 22.30 -2.72 0.48
C PRO A 133 21.22 -3.81 0.25
N GLY A 134 19.98 -3.35 0.09
CA GLY A 134 18.89 -4.25 -0.25
C GLY A 134 19.09 -4.86 -1.63
N SER A 135 18.68 -6.13 -1.81
CA SER A 135 18.80 -6.87 -3.06
C SER A 135 17.52 -7.66 -3.36
N ILE A 136 17.42 -8.15 -4.60
CA ILE A 136 16.32 -9.03 -5.00
C ILE A 136 16.33 -10.35 -4.21
N SER A 137 17.51 -10.84 -3.83
CA SER A 137 17.62 -12.04 -2.97
C SER A 137 17.04 -11.76 -1.59
N LEU A 138 17.44 -10.68 -0.95
CA LEU A 138 16.92 -10.29 0.36
C LEU A 138 15.39 -10.04 0.34
N LEU A 139 14.87 -9.48 -0.76
CA LEU A 139 13.43 -9.31 -0.93
C LEU A 139 12.70 -10.66 -0.98
N ARG A 140 13.24 -11.64 -1.72
CA ARG A 140 12.69 -13.00 -1.81
C ARG A 140 12.71 -13.70 -0.44
N ASP A 141 13.83 -13.59 0.27
CA ASP A 141 13.98 -14.18 1.60
C ASP A 141 13.02 -13.56 2.60
N ALA A 142 12.82 -12.23 2.55
CA ALA A 142 11.87 -11.53 3.39
C ALA A 142 10.42 -11.92 3.09
N ALA A 143 10.06 -12.06 1.81
CA ALA A 143 8.74 -12.55 1.41
C ALA A 143 8.50 -13.99 1.90
N HIS A 144 9.48 -14.87 1.73
CA HIS A 144 9.42 -16.25 2.23
C HIS A 144 9.33 -16.33 3.75
N LEU A 145 10.05 -15.47 4.48
CA LEU A 145 9.91 -15.36 5.93
C LEU A 145 8.49 -14.96 6.32
N CYS A 146 7.94 -13.91 5.67
CA CYS A 146 6.59 -13.44 5.93
C CYS A 146 5.50 -14.47 5.60
N GLU A 147 5.74 -15.36 4.61
CA GLU A 147 4.84 -16.48 4.33
C GLU A 147 4.69 -17.38 5.55
N ASN A 148 5.80 -17.67 6.25
CA ASN A 148 5.83 -18.60 7.37
C ASN A 148 5.47 -17.98 8.73
N LEU A 149 5.19 -16.67 8.78
CA LEU A 149 4.77 -15.99 10.00
C LEU A 149 3.24 -15.95 10.07
N GLU A 150 2.66 -16.78 10.95
CA GLU A 150 1.20 -16.91 11.10
C GLU A 150 0.48 -15.61 11.46
N ASN A 151 1.16 -14.68 12.17
CA ASN A 151 0.60 -13.42 12.63
C ASN A 151 0.79 -12.27 11.63
N LEU A 152 1.34 -12.52 10.44
CA LEU A 152 1.37 -11.56 9.34
C LEU A 152 0.30 -11.93 8.31
N ASP A 153 -0.66 -11.04 8.13
CA ASP A 153 -1.82 -11.26 7.26
C ASP A 153 -1.52 -10.93 5.80
N PHE A 154 -0.64 -9.97 5.55
CA PHE A 154 -0.23 -9.51 4.21
C PHE A 154 1.22 -9.03 4.20
N TYR A 155 1.78 -8.91 3.01
CA TYR A 155 3.17 -8.49 2.81
C TYR A 155 3.22 -7.10 2.18
N ILE A 156 3.89 -6.16 2.85
CA ILE A 156 4.31 -4.90 2.26
C ILE A 156 5.78 -5.06 1.88
N ARG A 157 6.15 -4.76 0.63
CA ARG A 157 7.53 -4.83 0.19
C ARG A 157 8.44 -4.03 1.14
N ASN A 158 9.31 -4.74 1.83
CA ASN A 158 10.14 -4.19 2.91
C ASN A 158 11.61 -3.98 2.53
N VAL A 159 12.04 -4.36 1.33
CA VAL A 159 13.41 -4.21 0.84
C VAL A 159 13.43 -3.42 -0.46
N ASN A 160 14.23 -2.36 -0.54
CA ASN A 160 14.52 -1.66 -1.78
C ASN A 160 15.63 -2.40 -2.54
N ILE A 161 15.32 -2.83 -3.76
CA ILE A 161 16.26 -3.54 -4.63
C ILE A 161 17.27 -2.55 -5.18
N GLN A 162 18.57 -2.82 -4.97
CA GLN A 162 19.67 -1.99 -5.44
C GLN A 162 20.69 -2.77 -6.28
N ASP A 163 20.30 -3.96 -6.77
CA ASP A 163 21.11 -4.75 -7.70
C ASP A 163 21.34 -3.95 -8.99
N PRO A 164 22.59 -3.86 -9.51
CA PRO A 164 22.91 -3.02 -10.67
C PRO A 164 22.19 -3.39 -11.94
N GLU A 165 21.81 -4.66 -12.11
CA GLU A 165 21.05 -5.17 -13.27
C GLU A 165 19.54 -4.88 -13.19
N ILE A 166 19.06 -4.44 -12.01
CA ILE A 166 17.65 -4.08 -11.82
C ILE A 166 17.51 -2.57 -11.89
N THR A 167 17.24 -2.09 -13.10
CA THR A 167 17.10 -0.67 -13.44
C THR A 167 15.70 -0.13 -13.18
N ALA A 168 15.52 1.18 -13.32
CA ALA A 168 14.22 1.82 -13.18
C ALA A 168 13.15 1.23 -14.12
N GLU A 169 13.55 0.76 -15.31
CA GLU A 169 12.64 0.23 -16.33
C GLU A 169 12.10 -1.18 -16.03
N ASN A 170 12.73 -1.93 -15.12
CA ASN A 170 12.31 -3.30 -14.80
C ASN A 170 12.10 -3.56 -13.30
N LYS A 171 12.36 -2.56 -12.45
CA LYS A 171 12.34 -2.69 -11.00
C LYS A 171 10.99 -3.10 -10.44
N ASP A 172 9.92 -2.52 -10.97
CA ASP A 172 8.58 -2.76 -10.44
C ASP A 172 8.12 -4.18 -10.75
N VAL A 173 8.32 -4.65 -11.98
CA VAL A 173 8.00 -6.04 -12.34
C VAL A 173 8.82 -7.03 -11.52
N ASN A 174 10.14 -6.81 -11.38
CA ASN A 174 11.01 -7.68 -10.58
C ASN A 174 10.61 -7.73 -9.11
N LYS A 175 10.25 -6.59 -8.53
CA LYS A 175 9.80 -6.46 -7.14
C LYS A 175 8.52 -7.26 -6.86
N PHE A 176 7.51 -7.12 -7.72
CA PHE A 176 6.27 -7.87 -7.57
C PHE A 176 6.45 -9.36 -7.88
N LEU A 177 7.17 -9.70 -8.95
CA LEU A 177 7.46 -11.09 -9.30
C LEU A 177 8.29 -11.80 -8.22
N GLY A 178 9.34 -11.14 -7.72
CA GLY A 178 10.18 -11.66 -6.64
C GLY A 178 9.39 -11.91 -5.36
N SER A 179 8.44 -11.03 -5.04
CA SER A 179 7.55 -11.20 -3.89
C SER A 179 6.53 -12.31 -4.13
N LEU A 180 5.73 -12.22 -5.19
CA LEU A 180 4.64 -13.15 -5.48
C LEU A 180 5.10 -14.60 -5.67
N ASN A 181 6.33 -14.85 -6.11
CA ASN A 181 6.87 -16.20 -6.21
C ASN A 181 7.21 -16.85 -4.85
N ASN A 182 7.35 -16.03 -3.80
CA ASN A 182 7.81 -16.48 -2.49
C ASN A 182 6.76 -16.34 -1.38
N ILE A 183 5.57 -15.81 -1.70
CA ILE A 183 4.48 -15.65 -0.75
C ILE A 183 3.13 -15.91 -1.41
N THR A 184 2.21 -16.52 -0.68
CA THR A 184 0.83 -16.76 -1.14
C THR A 184 -0.16 -15.71 -0.61
N LYS A 185 0.24 -14.92 0.38
CA LYS A 185 -0.51 -13.79 0.93
C LYS A 185 -0.54 -12.61 -0.05
N HIS A 186 -1.38 -11.62 0.23
CA HIS A 186 -1.44 -10.38 -0.54
C HIS A 186 -0.11 -9.63 -0.55
N VAL A 187 0.27 -9.08 -1.70
CA VAL A 187 1.50 -8.29 -1.88
C VAL A 187 1.17 -6.82 -2.14
N GLN A 188 1.69 -5.94 -1.31
CA GLN A 188 1.55 -4.49 -1.48
C GLN A 188 2.92 -3.83 -1.69
N ALA A 189 3.03 -2.95 -2.69
CA ALA A 189 4.23 -2.15 -2.94
C ALA A 189 3.90 -0.84 -3.68
N GLY A 190 4.81 0.14 -3.59
CA GLY A 190 4.74 1.33 -4.45
C GLY A 190 5.21 1.04 -5.88
N LEU A 191 4.81 1.88 -6.83
CA LEU A 191 5.42 1.93 -8.17
C LEU A 191 6.57 2.94 -8.16
N THR A 192 7.67 2.55 -8.80
CA THR A 192 8.82 3.44 -9.08
C THR A 192 8.57 4.25 -10.35
N SER A 193 7.97 3.59 -11.35
CA SER A 193 7.66 4.18 -12.66
C SER A 193 6.23 3.82 -13.09
N ILE A 194 5.47 4.83 -13.49
CA ILE A 194 4.10 4.64 -13.99
C ILE A 194 4.06 3.84 -15.29
N GLU A 195 5.13 3.87 -16.07
CA GLU A 195 5.26 3.14 -17.34
C GLU A 195 5.22 1.63 -17.14
N GLN A 196 5.56 1.15 -15.94
CA GLN A 196 5.52 -0.28 -15.61
C GLN A 196 4.15 -0.74 -15.08
N LEU A 197 3.18 0.16 -14.92
CA LEU A 197 1.87 -0.17 -14.34
C LEU A 197 1.18 -1.32 -15.09
N ASP A 198 1.13 -1.21 -16.41
CA ASP A 198 0.44 -2.21 -17.24
C ASP A 198 1.11 -3.60 -17.17
N ASP A 199 2.44 -3.64 -17.09
CA ASP A 199 3.20 -4.90 -16.95
C ASP A 199 2.96 -5.53 -15.56
N VAL A 200 2.92 -4.72 -14.51
CA VAL A 200 2.62 -5.22 -13.15
C VAL A 200 1.16 -5.69 -13.04
N LEU A 201 0.21 -4.98 -13.63
CA LEU A 201 -1.18 -5.44 -13.68
C LEU A 201 -1.31 -6.76 -14.44
N ARG A 202 -0.64 -6.89 -15.60
CA ARG A 202 -0.59 -8.14 -16.37
C ARG A 202 0.04 -9.29 -15.58
N LEU A 203 1.09 -9.02 -14.80
CA LEU A 203 1.66 -10.01 -13.88
C LEU A 203 0.61 -10.45 -12.85
N GLY A 204 -0.14 -9.52 -12.25
CA GLY A 204 -1.23 -9.81 -11.33
C GLY A 204 -2.32 -10.68 -11.97
N GLU A 205 -2.74 -10.38 -13.21
CA GLU A 205 -3.69 -11.17 -13.98
C GLU A 205 -3.19 -12.59 -14.22
N LEU A 206 -1.92 -12.76 -14.61
CA LEU A 206 -1.32 -14.08 -14.84
C LEU A 206 -1.28 -14.90 -13.55
N VAL A 207 -0.91 -14.29 -12.42
CA VAL A 207 -0.83 -14.95 -11.12
C VAL A 207 -2.20 -15.35 -10.60
N ALA A 208 -3.22 -14.52 -10.84
CA ALA A 208 -4.60 -14.80 -10.43
C ALA A 208 -5.32 -15.82 -11.32
N GLY A 209 -4.77 -16.14 -12.51
CA GLY A 209 -5.38 -17.07 -13.46
C GLY A 209 -6.25 -16.40 -14.54
N GLY A 210 -6.15 -15.09 -14.71
CA GLY A 210 -6.84 -14.29 -15.74
C GLY A 210 -7.35 -12.96 -15.21
N LYS A 211 -7.82 -12.13 -16.13
CA LYS A 211 -8.28 -10.77 -15.83
C LYS A 211 -9.50 -10.76 -14.90
N GLU A 212 -10.50 -11.58 -15.19
CA GLU A 212 -11.72 -11.69 -14.37
C GLU A 212 -11.39 -12.19 -12.97
N ALA A 213 -10.53 -13.20 -12.87
CA ALA A 213 -10.06 -13.72 -11.58
C ALA A 213 -9.28 -12.68 -10.79
N PHE A 214 -8.47 -11.85 -11.45
CA PHE A 214 -7.74 -10.76 -10.80
C PHE A 214 -8.66 -9.66 -10.26
N VAL A 215 -9.74 -9.33 -10.98
CA VAL A 215 -10.73 -8.35 -10.51
C VAL A 215 -11.44 -8.83 -9.24
N GLU A 216 -11.77 -10.13 -9.16
CA GLU A 216 -12.43 -10.72 -7.99
C GLU A 216 -11.47 -10.98 -6.82
N ASN A 217 -10.20 -11.27 -7.13
CA ASN A 217 -9.17 -11.64 -6.16
C ASN A 217 -7.83 -10.93 -6.50
N PRO A 218 -7.73 -9.60 -6.29
CA PRO A 218 -6.54 -8.82 -6.61
C PRO A 218 -5.38 -9.20 -5.68
N VAL A 219 -4.45 -10.02 -6.19
CA VAL A 219 -3.30 -10.56 -5.43
C VAL A 219 -2.24 -9.54 -5.09
N LEU A 220 -2.34 -8.34 -5.65
CA LEU A 220 -1.44 -7.22 -5.39
C LEU A 220 -2.20 -5.90 -5.28
N SER A 221 -1.58 -4.94 -4.59
CA SER A 221 -2.05 -3.56 -4.52
C SER A 221 -0.88 -2.58 -4.52
N PHE A 222 -1.20 -1.31 -4.78
CA PHE A 222 -0.21 -0.24 -4.83
C PHE A 222 -0.34 0.68 -3.62
N ILE A 223 0.81 1.14 -3.12
CA ILE A 223 0.90 2.25 -2.16
C ILE A 223 1.22 3.51 -2.98
N CYS A 224 0.37 4.52 -2.87
CA CYS A 224 0.59 5.81 -3.49
C CYS A 224 0.69 6.88 -2.39
N CYS A 225 1.80 7.63 -2.39
CA CYS A 225 1.97 8.78 -1.51
C CYS A 225 1.79 10.05 -2.33
N ALA A 226 0.77 10.84 -2.02
CA ALA A 226 0.50 12.13 -2.68
C ALA A 226 1.37 13.25 -2.09
N VAL A 227 2.69 13.01 -2.02
CA VAL A 227 3.69 13.97 -1.55
C VAL A 227 4.68 14.28 -2.65
N LYS A 228 5.17 15.54 -2.66
CA LYS A 228 6.19 15.99 -3.59
C LYS A 228 7.56 15.96 -2.91
#